data_eb2fc26438516fd14260f4833818ade0
#
_entry.id   eb2fc26438516fd14260f4833818ade0
#
_cell.length_a   1.000
_cell.length_b   1.000
_cell.length_c   1.000
_cell.angle_alpha   90.00
_cell.angle_beta   90.00
_cell.angle_gamma   90.00
#
_symmetry.space_group_name_H-M   'P 1'
#
loop_
_entity.id
_entity.type
_entity.pdbx_description
1 polymer ?
#
loop_
_entity_poly.entity_id
_entity_poly.type
_entity_poly.pdbx_seq_one_letter_code
_entity_poly.pdbx_strand_id
1 'polypeptide(L)'
;QRAVILKMEMMPFLDSVGLVLDDNKYYLFSRRANDKIVVYHQEQVNGPLVDESGRVIFADFNPSKRPWSVASDDSNNSWNPAYNCFDRPGKKCISFTLHINGKDHDLLAVDKIHVDLNWRYLNEYLDQISANDEVLFLKQGHEIIAKNQLARE
;
A
#
# COMPACT_ATOMS: atom_id res chain seq x y z
N GLN A 1 11.02 -8.08 9.60
CA GLN A 1 10.97 -6.65 9.20
C GLN A 1 12.02 -6.32 8.14
N ARG A 2 13.29 -6.69 8.37
CA ARG A 2 14.37 -6.41 7.42
C ARG A 2 14.14 -6.99 6.02
N ALA A 3 13.56 -8.18 5.92
CA ALA A 3 13.26 -8.81 4.64
C ALA A 3 12.28 -7.99 3.79
N VAL A 4 11.26 -7.40 4.40
CA VAL A 4 10.29 -6.52 3.72
C VAL A 4 10.97 -5.25 3.24
N ILE A 5 11.80 -4.62 4.08
CA ILE A 5 12.55 -3.41 3.74
C ILE A 5 13.45 -3.67 2.52
N LEU A 6 14.23 -4.75 2.54
CA LEU A 6 15.10 -5.12 1.43
C LEU A 6 14.33 -5.36 0.13
N LYS A 7 13.17 -6.02 0.21
CA LYS A 7 12.31 -6.22 -0.96
C LYS A 7 11.75 -4.91 -1.50
N MET A 8 11.32 -4.01 -0.63
CA MET A 8 10.85 -2.69 -1.07
C MET A 8 11.96 -1.85 -1.70
N GLU A 9 13.19 -1.94 -1.18
CA GLU A 9 14.36 -1.28 -1.78
C GLU A 9 14.63 -1.77 -3.21
N MET A 10 14.38 -3.06 -3.47
CA MET A 10 14.51 -3.67 -4.80
C MET A 10 13.30 -3.39 -5.71
N MET A 11 12.18 -2.93 -5.15
CA MET A 11 10.91 -2.72 -5.85
C MET A 11 10.44 -1.28 -5.69
N PRO A 12 11.06 -0.31 -6.39
CA PRO A 12 10.76 1.11 -6.20
C PRO A 12 9.35 1.52 -6.62
N PHE A 13 8.61 0.66 -7.33
CA PHE A 13 7.20 0.86 -7.65
C PHE A 13 6.24 0.64 -6.46
N LEU A 14 6.74 0.10 -5.34
CA LEU A 14 5.96 -0.04 -4.11
C LEU A 14 6.17 1.18 -3.20
N ASP A 15 5.10 1.86 -2.86
CA ASP A 15 5.09 2.95 -1.89
C ASP A 15 4.97 2.44 -0.46
N SER A 16 4.15 1.42 -0.25
CA SER A 16 4.02 0.82 1.07
C SER A 16 3.65 -0.66 1.00
N VAL A 17 3.96 -1.36 2.08
CA VAL A 17 3.55 -2.74 2.33
C VAL A 17 2.99 -2.81 3.74
N GLY A 18 1.74 -3.25 3.88
CA GLY A 18 1.10 -3.46 5.16
C GLY A 18 0.89 -4.95 5.43
N LEU A 19 1.15 -5.36 6.65
CA LEU A 19 0.99 -6.74 7.12
C LEU A 19 0.01 -6.77 8.29
N VAL A 20 -1.08 -7.51 8.16
CA VAL A 20 -1.95 -7.87 9.28
C VAL A 20 -1.59 -9.29 9.71
N LEU A 21 -1.21 -9.46 10.96
CA LEU A 21 -0.84 -10.75 11.53
C LEU A 21 -2.05 -11.48 12.10
N ASP A 22 -1.92 -12.79 12.31
CA ASP A 22 -2.98 -13.65 12.88
C ASP A 22 -3.43 -13.22 14.28
N ASP A 23 -2.54 -12.57 15.05
CA ASP A 23 -2.84 -12.01 16.38
C ASP A 23 -3.37 -10.55 16.30
N ASN A 24 -3.77 -10.12 15.11
CA ASN A 24 -4.27 -8.77 14.82
C ASN A 24 -3.25 -7.63 15.01
N LYS A 25 -1.98 -7.93 15.13
CA LYS A 25 -0.94 -6.91 15.03
C LYS A 25 -0.82 -6.40 13.61
N TYR A 26 -0.42 -5.16 13.47
CA TYR A 26 -0.26 -4.53 12.18
C TYR A 26 1.11 -3.89 12.02
N TYR A 27 1.72 -4.07 10.88
CA TYR A 27 2.97 -3.42 10.47
C TYR A 27 2.75 -2.73 9.14
N LEU A 28 3.21 -1.49 9.04
CA LEU A 28 3.22 -0.72 7.79
C LEU A 28 4.64 -0.27 7.49
N PHE A 29 5.14 -0.67 6.33
CA PHE A 29 6.40 -0.23 5.76
C PHE A 29 6.08 0.83 4.72
N SER A 30 6.49 2.07 4.91
CA SER A 30 6.12 3.20 4.05
C SER A 30 7.36 3.92 3.51
N ARG A 31 7.39 4.12 2.19
CA ARG A 31 8.44 4.88 1.51
C ARG A 31 8.20 6.37 1.65
N ARG A 32 9.21 7.08 2.10
CA ARG A 32 9.21 8.53 2.20
C ARG A 32 9.76 9.18 0.92
N ALA A 33 9.58 10.50 0.79
CA ALA A 33 10.02 11.28 -0.37
C ALA A 33 11.52 11.17 -0.67
N ASN A 34 12.34 10.86 0.34
CA ASN A 34 13.79 10.61 0.23
C ASN A 34 14.15 9.14 -0.03
N ASP A 35 13.17 8.33 -0.44
CA ASP A 35 13.27 6.87 -0.64
C ASP A 35 13.57 6.04 0.62
N LYS A 36 13.67 6.67 1.77
CA LYS A 36 13.81 5.97 3.05
C LYS A 36 12.51 5.26 3.42
N ILE A 37 12.62 4.01 3.86
CA ILE A 37 11.49 3.22 4.33
C ILE A 37 11.37 3.38 5.84
N VAL A 38 10.18 3.79 6.27
CA VAL A 38 9.82 3.96 7.69
C VAL A 38 8.85 2.85 8.09
N VAL A 39 9.01 2.31 9.28
CA VAL A 39 8.15 1.25 9.81
C VAL A 39 7.25 1.81 10.89
N TYR A 40 5.95 1.53 10.75
CA TYR A 40 4.96 1.77 11.79
C TYR A 40 4.44 0.43 12.29
N HIS A 41 4.06 0.35 13.54
CA HIS A 41 3.47 -0.86 14.10
C HIS A 41 2.34 -0.56 15.09
N GLN A 42 1.47 -1.53 15.25
CA GLN A 42 0.37 -1.54 16.19
C GLN A 42 0.28 -2.90 16.87
N GLU A 43 0.29 -2.90 18.20
CA GLU A 43 0.29 -4.13 19.01
C GLU A 43 -1.13 -4.64 19.33
N GLN A 44 -2.13 -3.76 19.27
CA GLN A 44 -3.51 -4.08 19.61
C GLN A 44 -4.49 -3.42 18.65
N VAL A 45 -5.53 -4.14 18.26
CA VAL A 45 -6.64 -3.58 17.48
C VAL A 45 -7.24 -2.36 18.20
N ASN A 46 -7.50 -1.29 17.46
CA ASN A 46 -7.94 0.02 17.98
C ASN A 46 -6.95 0.70 18.94
N GLY A 47 -5.75 0.17 19.06
CA GLY A 47 -4.68 0.84 19.77
C GLY A 47 -3.94 1.87 18.91
N PRO A 48 -2.89 2.49 19.44
CA PRO A 48 -2.12 3.46 18.69
C PRO A 48 -1.25 2.80 17.61
N LEU A 49 -1.18 3.43 16.45
CA LEU A 49 -0.16 3.17 15.46
C LEU A 49 1.04 4.05 15.76
N VAL A 50 2.19 3.45 15.98
CA VAL A 50 3.42 4.15 16.40
C VAL A 50 4.56 3.94 15.41
N ASP A 51 5.48 4.89 15.34
CA ASP A 51 6.73 4.75 14.61
C ASP A 51 7.81 4.00 15.42
N GLU A 52 8.96 3.77 14.83
CA GLU A 52 10.08 3.06 15.47
C GLU A 52 10.62 3.76 16.74
N SER A 53 10.37 5.07 16.89
CA SER A 53 10.74 5.83 18.10
C SER A 53 9.67 5.75 19.19
N GLY A 54 8.53 5.12 18.92
CA GLY A 54 7.39 5.03 19.83
C GLY A 54 6.45 6.24 19.76
N ARG A 55 6.65 7.16 18.80
CA ARG A 55 5.76 8.30 18.61
C ARG A 55 4.44 7.84 18.02
N VAL A 56 3.33 8.27 18.63
CA VAL A 56 1.99 7.98 18.15
C VAL A 56 1.71 8.77 16.87
N ILE A 57 1.37 8.04 15.80
CA ILE A 57 0.97 8.61 14.50
C ILE A 57 -0.56 8.68 14.41
N PHE A 58 -1.22 7.62 14.87
CA PHE A 58 -2.67 7.54 15.02
C PHE A 58 -3.02 6.96 16.39
N ALA A 59 -3.87 7.62 17.15
CA ALA A 59 -4.27 7.16 18.49
C ALA A 59 -5.16 5.91 18.44
N ASP A 60 -6.13 5.91 17.52
CA ASP A 60 -7.15 4.85 17.39
C ASP A 60 -7.15 4.31 15.95
N PHE A 61 -6.16 3.48 15.62
CA PHE A 61 -6.05 2.92 14.28
C PHE A 61 -6.72 1.54 14.21
N ASN A 62 -7.63 1.36 13.26
CA ASN A 62 -8.24 0.05 13.02
C ASN A 62 -7.98 -0.40 11.57
N PRO A 63 -7.04 -1.34 11.35
CA PRO A 63 -6.74 -1.86 10.03
C PRO A 63 -7.96 -2.45 9.32
N SER A 64 -8.87 -3.11 10.05
CA SER A 64 -10.04 -3.76 9.47
C SER A 64 -11.08 -2.80 8.90
N LYS A 65 -11.04 -1.53 9.31
CA LYS A 65 -11.92 -0.47 8.78
C LYS A 65 -11.32 0.30 7.61
N ARG A 66 -10.11 -0.01 7.23
CA ARG A 66 -9.45 0.67 6.10
C ARG A 66 -10.04 0.17 4.77
N PRO A 67 -10.11 1.03 3.73
CA PRO A 67 -10.69 0.66 2.44
C PRO A 67 -10.11 -0.61 1.83
N TRP A 68 -8.79 -0.81 1.95
CA TRP A 68 -8.09 -2.00 1.47
C TRP A 68 -8.49 -3.28 2.21
N SER A 69 -8.95 -3.17 3.45
CA SER A 69 -9.39 -4.31 4.26
C SER A 69 -10.86 -4.63 4.03
N VAL A 70 -11.71 -3.60 3.99
CA VAL A 70 -13.17 -3.76 3.79
C VAL A 70 -13.48 -4.35 2.42
N ALA A 71 -12.81 -3.87 1.36
CA ALA A 71 -13.03 -4.35 0.00
C ALA A 71 -12.60 -5.81 -0.22
N SER A 72 -11.82 -6.37 0.68
CA SER A 72 -11.22 -7.71 0.56
C SER A 72 -11.83 -8.76 1.49
N ASP A 73 -13.00 -8.49 2.10
CA ASP A 73 -13.60 -9.39 3.10
C ASP A 73 -14.03 -10.77 2.56
N ASP A 74 -14.09 -10.95 1.24
CA ASP A 74 -14.56 -12.17 0.60
C ASP A 74 -13.47 -13.19 0.24
N SER A 75 -12.38 -13.29 1.01
CA SER A 75 -11.30 -14.28 0.82
C SER A 75 -10.57 -14.23 -0.54
N ASN A 76 -10.85 -13.27 -1.38
CA ASN A 76 -10.24 -13.13 -2.70
C ASN A 76 -9.22 -12.00 -2.74
N ASN A 77 -8.10 -12.27 -3.41
CA ASN A 77 -7.11 -11.24 -3.74
C ASN A 77 -7.74 -10.21 -4.68
N SER A 78 -7.60 -8.93 -4.38
CA SER A 78 -8.25 -7.88 -5.17
C SER A 78 -7.50 -6.56 -5.21
N TRP A 79 -7.69 -5.85 -6.33
CA TRP A 79 -7.41 -4.43 -6.40
C TRP A 79 -8.48 -3.66 -5.62
N ASN A 80 -8.04 -2.71 -4.80
CA ASN A 80 -8.95 -1.86 -4.04
C ASN A 80 -9.23 -0.56 -4.81
N PRO A 81 -10.44 0.02 -4.68
CA PRO A 81 -10.70 1.36 -5.20
C PRO A 81 -9.70 2.37 -4.62
N ALA A 82 -9.30 3.37 -5.42
CA ALA A 82 -8.40 4.41 -4.95
C ALA A 82 -9.00 5.16 -3.75
N TYR A 83 -8.19 5.38 -2.71
CA TYR A 83 -8.61 6.03 -1.47
C TYR A 83 -7.53 6.99 -0.95
N ASN A 84 -7.88 7.85 -0.01
CA ASN A 84 -6.92 8.78 0.58
C ASN A 84 -5.92 8.04 1.47
N CYS A 85 -4.63 8.22 1.18
CA CYS A 85 -3.58 7.67 2.04
C CYS A 85 -3.61 8.38 3.41
N PHE A 86 -3.55 7.62 4.49
CA PHE A 86 -3.56 8.22 5.82
C PHE A 86 -2.21 8.83 6.22
N ASP A 87 -1.12 8.27 5.71
CA ASP A 87 0.25 8.68 6.02
C ASP A 87 0.85 9.67 5.02
N ARG A 88 0.08 9.99 3.97
CA ARG A 88 0.48 10.90 2.87
C ARG A 88 -0.68 11.82 2.51
N PRO A 89 -0.90 12.90 3.29
CA PRO A 89 -2.02 13.81 3.06
C PRO A 89 -2.06 14.35 1.62
N GLY A 90 -3.26 14.39 1.05
CA GLY A 90 -3.48 14.86 -0.32
C GLY A 90 -3.11 13.87 -1.42
N LYS A 91 -2.67 12.65 -1.08
CA LYS A 91 -2.36 11.60 -2.04
C LYS A 91 -3.39 10.47 -2.00
N LYS A 92 -3.64 9.89 -3.17
CA LYS A 92 -4.44 8.68 -3.31
C LYS A 92 -3.55 7.45 -3.21
N CYS A 93 -4.01 6.43 -2.50
CA CYS A 93 -3.41 5.10 -2.48
C CYS A 93 -4.12 4.21 -3.51
N ILE A 94 -3.33 3.48 -4.28
CA ILE A 94 -3.77 2.43 -5.19
C ILE A 94 -3.19 1.15 -4.65
N SER A 95 -4.04 0.29 -4.12
CA SER A 95 -3.56 -0.88 -3.41
C SER A 95 -4.15 -2.19 -3.94
N PHE A 96 -3.36 -3.25 -3.73
CA PHE A 96 -3.76 -4.63 -3.93
C PHE A 96 -3.70 -5.36 -2.60
N THR A 97 -4.74 -6.12 -2.27
CA THR A 97 -4.80 -6.91 -1.04
C THR A 97 -4.74 -8.39 -1.33
N LEU A 98 -3.83 -9.08 -0.65
CA LEU A 98 -3.65 -10.52 -0.65
C LEU A 98 -4.16 -11.08 0.68
N HIS A 99 -5.04 -12.07 0.61
CA HIS A 99 -5.39 -12.90 1.77
C HIS A 99 -4.49 -14.12 1.81
N ILE A 100 -3.80 -14.31 2.92
CA ILE A 100 -2.98 -15.46 3.17
C ILE A 100 -3.72 -16.26 4.24
N ASN A 101 -4.43 -17.30 3.83
CA ASN A 101 -5.04 -18.23 4.78
C ASN A 101 -3.93 -19.01 5.48
N GLY A 102 -3.57 -18.58 6.69
CA GLY A 102 -2.46 -19.13 7.47
C GLY A 102 -2.60 -20.60 7.91
N LYS A 103 -3.69 -21.28 7.50
CA LYS A 103 -3.91 -22.69 7.87
C LYS A 103 -3.00 -23.67 7.12
N ASP A 104 -2.42 -23.28 5.99
CA ASP A 104 -1.61 -24.16 5.16
C ASP A 104 -0.11 -23.82 5.15
N HIS A 105 0.30 -22.76 5.82
CA HIS A 105 1.71 -22.32 5.86
C HIS A 105 2.15 -22.02 7.28
N ASP A 106 2.67 -23.03 7.97
CA ASP A 106 3.20 -22.96 9.34
C ASP A 106 4.34 -21.94 9.58
N LEU A 107 4.71 -21.14 8.58
CA LEU A 107 5.88 -20.26 8.63
C LEU A 107 5.59 -18.76 8.64
N LEU A 108 4.37 -18.34 8.33
CA LEU A 108 4.02 -16.93 8.28
C LEU A 108 2.71 -16.69 9.05
N ALA A 109 2.83 -16.10 10.24
CA ALA A 109 1.70 -15.63 11.04
C ALA A 109 1.03 -14.38 10.41
N VAL A 110 0.90 -14.34 9.09
CA VAL A 110 0.34 -13.22 8.32
C VAL A 110 -1.02 -13.61 7.76
N ASP A 111 -2.05 -12.86 8.10
CA ASP A 111 -3.42 -13.02 7.61
C ASP A 111 -3.66 -12.26 6.29
N LYS A 112 -3.26 -11.01 6.25
CA LYS A 112 -3.42 -10.13 5.08
C LYS A 112 -2.13 -9.36 4.77
N ILE A 113 -1.87 -9.19 3.48
CA ILE A 113 -0.86 -8.26 2.98
C ILE A 113 -1.56 -7.27 2.06
N HIS A 114 -1.35 -5.97 2.26
CA HIS A 114 -1.70 -4.99 1.25
C HIS A 114 -0.45 -4.27 0.76
N VAL A 115 -0.42 -3.94 -0.53
CA VAL A 115 0.65 -3.20 -1.17
C VAL A 115 0.07 -1.97 -1.85
N ASP A 116 0.72 -0.83 -1.68
CA ASP A 116 0.36 0.41 -2.36
C ASP A 116 1.39 0.72 -3.45
N LEU A 117 0.91 1.07 -4.64
CA LEU A 117 1.75 1.39 -5.78
C LEU A 117 2.16 2.86 -5.77
N ASN A 118 3.38 3.12 -6.25
CA ASN A 118 3.89 4.47 -6.42
C ASN A 118 3.36 5.10 -7.72
N TRP A 119 2.63 6.20 -7.62
CA TRP A 119 2.04 6.94 -8.73
C TRP A 119 3.06 7.41 -9.75
N ARG A 120 4.21 7.88 -9.29
CA ARG A 120 5.27 8.35 -10.19
C ARG A 120 5.74 7.24 -11.12
N TYR A 121 5.89 6.03 -10.59
CA TYR A 121 6.27 4.87 -11.39
C TYR A 121 5.20 4.46 -12.39
N LEU A 122 3.94 4.54 -12.03
CA LEU A 122 2.84 4.28 -12.97
C LEU A 122 2.84 5.31 -14.12
N ASN A 123 3.04 6.58 -13.82
CA ASN A 123 3.16 7.62 -14.84
C ASN A 123 4.38 7.39 -15.74
N GLU A 124 5.55 7.14 -15.16
CA GLU A 124 6.78 6.85 -15.89
C GLU A 124 6.64 5.60 -16.78
N TYR A 125 5.95 4.58 -16.30
CA TYR A 125 5.64 3.40 -17.11
C TYR A 125 4.79 3.75 -18.33
N LEU A 126 3.76 4.58 -18.16
CA LEU A 126 2.95 5.06 -19.28
C LEU A 126 3.77 5.88 -20.27
N ASP A 127 4.70 6.71 -19.77
CA ASP A 127 5.62 7.45 -20.64
C ASP A 127 6.51 6.52 -21.49
N GLN A 128 6.96 5.40 -20.92
CA GLN A 128 7.82 4.43 -21.61
C GLN A 128 7.08 3.64 -22.70
N ILE A 129 5.80 3.32 -22.51
CA ILE A 129 5.02 2.51 -23.46
C ILE A 129 4.26 3.34 -24.49
N SER A 130 4.15 4.66 -24.31
CA SER A 130 3.45 5.55 -25.23
C SER A 130 4.28 5.89 -26.46
N ALA A 131 3.66 5.92 -27.63
CA ALA A 131 4.22 6.57 -28.80
C ALA A 131 4.17 8.10 -28.65
N ASN A 132 4.97 8.83 -29.45
CA ASN A 132 5.21 10.28 -29.27
C ASN A 132 3.96 11.16 -29.28
N ASP A 133 2.87 10.71 -29.93
CA ASP A 133 1.63 11.48 -30.11
C ASP A 133 0.43 10.84 -29.37
N GLU A 134 0.65 9.87 -28.52
CA GLU A 134 -0.42 9.18 -27.81
C GLU A 134 -0.65 9.72 -26.42
N VAL A 135 -1.92 9.99 -26.07
CA VAL A 135 -2.36 10.30 -24.73
C VAL A 135 -2.82 9.03 -24.04
N LEU A 136 -2.13 8.60 -22.99
CA LEU A 136 -2.43 7.38 -22.25
C LEU A 136 -2.92 7.67 -20.85
N PHE A 137 -3.96 6.96 -20.45
CA PHE A 137 -4.50 6.97 -19.09
C PHE A 137 -4.59 5.54 -18.57
N LEU A 138 -4.28 5.39 -17.29
CA LEU A 138 -4.65 4.20 -16.53
C LEU A 138 -5.84 4.56 -15.65
N LYS A 139 -6.93 3.81 -15.77
CA LYS A 139 -8.18 4.04 -15.03
C LYS A 139 -8.51 2.86 -14.12
N GLN A 140 -9.11 3.17 -12.99
CA GLN A 140 -9.79 2.22 -12.14
C GLN A 140 -11.24 2.69 -11.99
N GLY A 141 -12.18 1.97 -12.60
CA GLY A 141 -13.58 2.44 -12.71
C GLY A 141 -13.65 3.77 -13.47
N HIS A 142 -14.14 4.81 -12.80
CA HIS A 142 -14.23 6.16 -13.36
C HIS A 142 -13.04 7.06 -13.01
N GLU A 143 -12.17 6.63 -12.09
CA GLU A 143 -11.02 7.42 -11.67
C GLU A 143 -9.79 7.18 -12.55
N ILE A 144 -9.14 8.27 -12.94
CA ILE A 144 -7.83 8.22 -13.61
C ILE A 144 -6.77 8.12 -12.53
N ILE A 145 -6.00 7.04 -12.55
CA ILE A 145 -4.98 6.75 -11.54
C ILE A 145 -3.55 7.03 -12.01
N ALA A 146 -3.33 7.08 -13.32
CA ALA A 146 -2.05 7.48 -13.89
C ALA A 146 -2.23 8.09 -15.28
N LYS A 147 -1.28 8.91 -15.70
CA LYS A 147 -1.26 9.59 -17.01
C LYS A 147 0.17 9.63 -17.53
N ASN A 148 0.34 9.49 -18.86
CA ASN A 148 1.62 9.78 -19.47
C ASN A 148 1.89 11.30 -19.52
N GLN A 149 3.10 11.70 -19.92
CA GLN A 149 3.51 13.12 -19.94
C GLN A 149 2.57 13.97 -20.79
N LEU A 150 2.23 13.53 -21.97
CA LEU A 150 1.34 14.27 -22.89
C LEU A 150 -0.05 14.50 -22.30
N ALA A 151 -0.55 13.56 -21.49
CA ALA A 151 -1.84 13.70 -20.79
C ALA A 151 -1.76 14.59 -19.54
N ARG A 152 -0.55 14.88 -19.04
CA ARG A 152 -0.32 15.76 -17.89
C ARG A 152 -0.14 17.25 -18.30
N GLU A 153 0.22 17.47 -19.54
CA GLU A 153 0.30 18.82 -20.15
C GLU A 153 -1.09 19.38 -20.49
#